data_43763f944689a5df267e53f7bda59a3e
#
_entry.id   43763f944689a5df267e53f7bda59a3e
#
_cell.length_a   1.000
_cell.length_b   1.000
_cell.length_c   1.000
_cell.angle_alpha   90.00
_cell.angle_beta   90.00
_cell.angle_gamma   90.00
#
_symmetry.space_group_name_H-M   'P 1'
#
loop_
_entity.id
_entity.type
_entity.pdbx_description
1 polymer ?
#
loop_
_entity_poly.entity_id
_entity_poly.type
_entity_poly.pdbx_seq_one_letter_code
_entity_poly.pdbx_strand_id
1 'polypeptide(L)'
;YSGLCIDYVALTRAKKALTLILHPATKTKKGDAPGRFSDLVRTVGLETAGDPAWYLKPGEGKKAPETPPMPPAFARPPRQSCAKSRPGEAFRSGIRGDTLFADDFGAAARRGTARHEAYGKIAWLEPAAARTPFEKALVKPADATALWRERAYERLVDGVWQSGQFDRVVFAGEGAARRAVVYDFKTNARQGNESSAAFAERMVRAYSGQMHAYRRALADLANLPLDRIEAVLLLEATQAAVPLRD
;
A
#
# COMPACT_ATOMS: atom_id res chain seq x y z
N TYR A 1 13.46 13.49 1.58
CA TYR A 1 14.54 12.51 1.82
C TYR A 1 14.34 11.21 1.01
N SER A 2 13.13 10.67 0.87
CA SER A 2 12.90 9.40 0.16
C SER A 2 13.23 9.46 -1.34
N GLY A 3 12.98 10.57 -2.02
CA GLY A 3 13.32 10.74 -3.43
C GLY A 3 14.84 10.70 -3.69
N LEU A 4 15.60 11.42 -2.89
CA LEU A 4 17.08 11.44 -2.98
C LEU A 4 17.71 10.06 -2.75
N CYS A 5 17.14 9.25 -1.85
CA CYS A 5 17.61 7.90 -1.59
C CYS A 5 17.34 6.96 -2.78
N ILE A 6 16.21 7.10 -3.47
CA ILE A 6 15.88 6.32 -4.67
C ILE A 6 16.84 6.69 -5.81
N ASP A 7 17.09 7.98 -6.01
CA ASP A 7 18.01 8.47 -7.03
C ASP A 7 19.44 8.00 -6.76
N TYR A 8 19.90 8.06 -5.51
CA TYR A 8 21.20 7.54 -5.10
C TYR A 8 21.35 6.05 -5.41
N VAL A 9 20.34 5.25 -5.05
CA VAL A 9 20.35 3.80 -5.32
C VAL A 9 20.36 3.52 -6.82
N ALA A 10 19.59 4.26 -7.61
CA ALA A 10 19.56 4.10 -9.07
C ALA A 10 20.93 4.41 -9.69
N LEU A 11 21.56 5.51 -9.28
CA LEU A 11 22.87 5.95 -9.78
C LEU A 11 24.02 5.01 -9.39
N THR A 12 23.97 4.45 -8.20
CA THR A 12 25.06 3.60 -7.65
C THR A 12 24.97 2.14 -8.03
N ARG A 13 23.87 1.67 -8.67
CA ARG A 13 23.70 0.29 -9.09
C ARG A 13 24.28 -0.07 -10.45
N ALA A 14 24.67 0.91 -11.25
CA ALA A 14 25.26 0.67 -12.55
C ALA A 14 26.67 0.06 -12.40
N LYS A 15 26.87 -1.15 -12.91
CA LYS A 15 28.18 -1.86 -12.82
C LYS A 15 29.12 -1.59 -13.97
N LYS A 16 28.59 -1.19 -15.15
CA LYS A 16 29.39 -1.01 -16.36
C LYS A 16 29.23 0.36 -16.98
N ALA A 17 28.00 0.84 -17.11
CA ALA A 17 27.70 2.12 -17.69
C ALA A 17 26.40 2.67 -17.10
N LEU A 18 26.29 3.98 -17.02
CA LEU A 18 25.09 4.70 -16.65
C LEU A 18 24.84 5.81 -17.69
N THR A 19 23.68 5.76 -18.32
CA THR A 19 23.22 6.81 -19.24
C THR A 19 22.05 7.53 -18.61
N LEU A 20 22.17 8.83 -18.42
CA LEU A 20 21.10 9.67 -17.87
C LEU A 20 20.41 10.43 -19.01
N ILE A 21 19.13 10.19 -19.18
CA ILE A 21 18.28 10.98 -20.10
C ILE A 21 17.62 12.07 -19.24
N LEU A 22 18.09 13.31 -19.40
CA LEU A 22 17.62 14.43 -18.62
C LEU A 22 16.53 15.20 -19.37
N HIS A 23 15.49 15.62 -18.64
CA HIS A 23 14.51 16.55 -19.20
C HIS A 23 15.18 17.86 -19.69
N PRO A 24 14.59 18.57 -20.65
CA PRO A 24 15.06 19.90 -21.03
C PRO A 24 15.18 20.81 -19.80
N ALA A 25 16.15 21.73 -19.81
CA ALA A 25 16.36 22.63 -18.71
C ALA A 25 15.09 23.49 -18.46
N THR A 26 14.63 23.54 -17.23
CA THR A 26 13.55 24.42 -16.82
C THR A 26 14.11 25.82 -16.53
N LYS A 27 13.41 26.86 -16.98
CA LYS A 27 13.76 28.25 -16.60
C LYS A 27 13.32 28.45 -15.13
N THR A 28 14.21 28.19 -14.19
CA THR A 28 14.02 28.55 -12.78
C THR A 28 14.30 30.03 -12.58
N LYS A 29 13.51 30.70 -11.74
CA LYS A 29 13.82 32.06 -11.29
C LYS A 29 15.12 32.04 -10.50
N LYS A 30 15.96 33.08 -10.68
CA LYS A 30 17.24 33.20 -9.97
C LYS A 30 17.00 33.15 -8.46
N GLY A 31 17.49 32.11 -7.80
CA GLY A 31 17.36 31.92 -6.36
C GLY A 31 16.48 30.74 -5.93
N ASP A 32 15.75 30.09 -6.83
CA ASP A 32 14.99 28.90 -6.50
C ASP A 32 15.91 27.67 -6.48
N ALA A 33 15.74 26.82 -5.48
CA ALA A 33 16.39 25.51 -5.46
C ALA A 33 15.90 24.65 -6.63
N PRO A 34 16.75 23.83 -7.26
CA PRO A 34 16.34 22.95 -8.35
C PRO A 34 15.26 21.97 -7.84
N GLY A 35 14.06 22.10 -8.39
CA GLY A 35 12.91 21.28 -8.00
C GLY A 35 12.89 19.89 -8.62
N ARG A 36 13.74 19.64 -9.64
CA ARG A 36 13.83 18.37 -10.36
C ARG A 36 15.24 17.80 -10.28
N PHE A 37 15.33 16.50 -10.18
CA PHE A 37 16.62 15.79 -10.21
C PHE A 37 17.48 16.16 -11.44
N SER A 38 16.87 16.30 -12.62
CA SER A 38 17.56 16.73 -13.84
C SER A 38 18.23 18.12 -13.74
N ASP A 39 17.62 19.04 -12.99
CA ASP A 39 18.14 20.38 -12.80
C ASP A 39 19.28 20.36 -11.77
N LEU A 40 19.13 19.54 -10.72
CA LEU A 40 20.20 19.30 -9.74
C LEU A 40 21.45 18.71 -10.40
N VAL A 41 21.28 17.69 -11.24
CA VAL A 41 22.39 17.04 -11.99
C VAL A 41 23.12 18.06 -12.87
N ARG A 42 22.40 18.96 -13.54
CA ARG A 42 23.02 20.03 -14.34
C ARG A 42 23.76 21.08 -13.51
N THR A 43 23.24 21.38 -12.33
CA THR A 43 23.86 22.35 -11.41
C THR A 43 25.17 21.82 -10.85
N VAL A 44 25.24 20.53 -10.56
CA VAL A 44 26.44 19.87 -10.03
C VAL A 44 27.51 19.69 -11.13
N GLY A 45 27.13 19.68 -12.40
CA GLY A 45 28.05 19.51 -13.53
C GLY A 45 28.63 18.12 -13.55
N LEU A 46 27.86 17.12 -14.01
CA LEU A 46 28.41 15.77 -14.22
C LEU A 46 29.30 15.77 -15.47
N GLU A 47 30.58 15.50 -15.28
CA GLU A 47 31.49 15.23 -16.37
C GLU A 47 31.16 13.88 -17.02
N THR A 48 31.15 13.86 -18.36
CA THR A 48 31.01 12.62 -19.11
C THR A 48 32.31 11.86 -19.03
N ALA A 49 32.33 10.74 -18.33
CA ALA A 49 33.50 9.86 -18.24
C ALA A 49 33.25 8.57 -19.00
N GLY A 50 34.26 8.09 -19.72
CA GLY A 50 34.23 6.82 -20.44
C GLY A 50 33.99 6.93 -21.93
N ASP A 51 34.01 5.81 -22.63
CA ASP A 51 33.78 5.70 -24.06
C ASP A 51 32.28 5.50 -24.35
N PRO A 52 31.59 6.42 -25.02
CA PRO A 52 30.16 6.26 -25.33
C PRO A 52 29.89 5.08 -26.28
N ALA A 53 30.91 4.58 -26.99
CA ALA A 53 30.81 3.44 -27.89
C ALA A 53 31.28 2.11 -27.25
N TRP A 54 31.45 2.07 -25.93
CA TRP A 54 31.92 0.88 -25.20
C TRP A 54 31.17 -0.41 -25.52
N TYR A 55 29.87 -0.31 -25.83
CA TYR A 55 29.00 -1.44 -26.16
C TYR A 55 29.21 -1.98 -27.59
N LEU A 56 29.81 -1.18 -28.48
CA LEU A 56 30.14 -1.58 -29.84
C LEU A 56 31.46 -2.32 -29.93
N LYS A 57 32.32 -2.23 -28.93
CA LYS A 57 33.56 -2.95 -28.85
C LYS A 57 33.27 -4.32 -28.24
N PRO A 58 33.38 -5.43 -29.03
CA PRO A 58 33.40 -6.77 -28.43
C PRO A 58 34.48 -6.76 -27.37
N GLY A 59 34.11 -6.91 -26.12
CA GLY A 59 35.05 -6.78 -25.03
C GLY A 59 36.24 -7.72 -25.26
N GLU A 60 37.43 -7.17 -25.29
CA GLU A 60 38.59 -7.93 -24.86
C GLU A 60 38.35 -8.28 -23.39
N GLY A 61 37.61 -9.36 -23.19
CA GLY A 61 37.33 -9.86 -21.86
C GLY A 61 38.65 -10.09 -21.20
N LYS A 62 39.04 -9.21 -20.26
CA LYS A 62 40.01 -9.64 -19.26
C LYS A 62 39.49 -10.98 -18.79
N LYS A 63 40.25 -12.08 -19.11
CA LYS A 63 39.93 -13.40 -18.58
C LYS A 63 39.54 -13.18 -17.13
N ALA A 64 38.31 -13.52 -16.81
CA ALA A 64 37.85 -13.45 -15.43
C ALA A 64 38.97 -14.19 -14.63
N PRO A 65 39.46 -13.61 -13.53
CA PRO A 65 40.42 -14.32 -12.70
C PRO A 65 39.82 -15.71 -12.46
N GLU A 66 40.63 -16.75 -12.70
CA GLU A 66 40.20 -18.14 -12.49
C GLU A 66 39.63 -18.20 -11.08
N THR A 67 38.31 -18.29 -11.03
CA THR A 67 37.62 -18.43 -9.76
C THR A 67 38.11 -19.74 -9.16
N PRO A 68 38.72 -19.75 -7.97
CA PRO A 68 39.08 -20.99 -7.33
C PRO A 68 37.86 -21.92 -7.34
N PRO A 69 38.05 -23.24 -7.54
CA PRO A 69 36.96 -24.17 -7.63
C PRO A 69 36.05 -23.94 -6.43
N MET A 70 34.81 -23.54 -6.72
CA MET A 70 33.79 -23.30 -5.68
C MET A 70 33.70 -24.60 -4.87
N PRO A 71 33.77 -24.54 -3.53
CA PRO A 71 33.49 -25.73 -2.73
C PRO A 71 32.12 -26.26 -3.15
N PRO A 72 31.92 -27.60 -3.14
CA PRO A 72 30.68 -28.19 -3.62
C PRO A 72 29.51 -27.41 -3.00
N ALA A 73 28.70 -26.83 -3.85
CA ALA A 73 27.56 -26.03 -3.41
C ALA A 73 26.71 -26.94 -2.52
N PHE A 74 26.62 -26.61 -1.24
CA PHE A 74 25.51 -27.13 -0.45
C PHE A 74 24.27 -26.92 -1.30
N ALA A 75 23.65 -27.99 -1.75
CA ALA A 75 22.41 -27.93 -2.50
C ALA A 75 21.39 -27.24 -1.59
N ARG A 76 21.32 -25.92 -1.69
CA ARG A 76 20.18 -25.22 -1.06
C ARG A 76 18.95 -25.76 -1.75
N PRO A 77 17.98 -26.30 -1.00
CA PRO A 77 16.72 -26.67 -1.61
C PRO A 77 16.25 -25.47 -2.43
N PRO A 78 15.72 -25.69 -3.64
CA PRO A 78 15.26 -24.61 -4.48
C PRO A 78 14.38 -23.68 -3.63
N ARG A 79 14.72 -22.40 -3.57
CA ARG A 79 13.86 -21.42 -2.92
C ARG A 79 12.51 -21.50 -3.62
N GLN A 80 11.54 -22.12 -2.98
CA GLN A 80 10.17 -22.00 -3.43
C GLN A 80 9.83 -20.52 -3.37
N SER A 81 9.79 -19.88 -4.53
CA SER A 81 9.25 -18.52 -4.62
C SER A 81 7.74 -18.62 -4.41
N CYS A 82 7.31 -18.47 -3.18
CA CYS A 82 5.88 -18.35 -2.91
C CYS A 82 5.37 -17.08 -3.57
N ALA A 83 4.36 -17.21 -4.41
CA ALA A 83 3.66 -16.07 -4.96
C ALA A 83 3.14 -15.21 -3.81
N LYS A 84 3.23 -13.88 -3.95
CA LYS A 84 2.67 -12.94 -2.97
C LYS A 84 1.38 -12.35 -3.52
N SER A 85 0.35 -12.31 -2.72
CA SER A 85 -0.89 -11.62 -3.05
C SER A 85 -1.30 -10.67 -1.92
N ARG A 86 -1.93 -9.58 -2.30
CA ARG A 86 -2.55 -8.64 -1.35
C ARG A 86 -4.03 -8.55 -1.67
N PRO A 87 -4.93 -8.75 -0.71
CA PRO A 87 -6.38 -8.68 -0.97
C PRO A 87 -6.80 -7.39 -1.67
N GLY A 88 -6.20 -6.25 -1.30
CA GLY A 88 -6.49 -4.96 -1.93
C GLY A 88 -5.98 -4.81 -3.36
N GLU A 89 -4.98 -5.59 -3.81
CA GLU A 89 -4.45 -5.53 -5.17
C GLU A 89 -5.32 -6.29 -6.16
N ALA A 90 -5.93 -7.38 -5.75
CA ALA A 90 -6.83 -8.18 -6.59
C ALA A 90 -8.07 -7.40 -7.06
N PHE A 91 -8.42 -6.31 -6.34
CA PHE A 91 -9.62 -5.50 -6.58
C PHE A 91 -9.30 -4.08 -7.09
N ARG A 92 -8.03 -3.76 -7.35
CA ARG A 92 -7.68 -2.48 -7.97
C ARG A 92 -8.04 -2.52 -9.44
N SER A 93 -8.90 -1.60 -9.86
CA SER A 93 -9.06 -1.29 -11.28
C SER A 93 -7.72 -0.80 -11.84
N GLY A 94 -7.35 -1.27 -13.01
CA GLY A 94 -6.14 -0.80 -13.70
C GLY A 94 -6.12 0.73 -13.80
N ILE A 95 -4.97 1.32 -13.54
CA ILE A 95 -4.77 2.76 -13.74
C ILE A 95 -4.59 2.98 -15.26
N ARG A 96 -5.42 3.84 -15.84
CA ARG A 96 -5.26 4.22 -17.24
C ARG A 96 -4.03 5.10 -17.41
N GLY A 97 -3.28 4.90 -18.50
CA GLY A 97 -2.04 5.63 -18.75
C GLY A 97 -2.24 7.14 -18.84
N ASP A 98 -3.39 7.60 -19.34
CA ASP A 98 -3.75 9.01 -19.43
C ASP A 98 -3.90 9.70 -18.05
N THR A 99 -4.33 8.96 -17.03
CA THR A 99 -4.47 9.50 -15.67
C THR A 99 -3.14 9.61 -14.93
N LEU A 100 -2.09 8.89 -15.35
CA LEU A 100 -0.76 8.97 -14.74
C LEU A 100 -0.10 10.35 -14.92
N PHE A 101 -0.45 11.05 -16.00
CA PHE A 101 0.14 12.33 -16.36
C PHE A 101 -0.75 13.53 -16.03
N ALA A 102 -1.90 13.29 -15.38
CA ALA A 102 -2.75 14.37 -14.91
C ALA A 102 -2.06 15.13 -13.74
N ASP A 103 -2.19 16.46 -13.72
CA ASP A 103 -1.54 17.32 -12.71
C ASP A 103 -1.93 16.99 -11.28
N ASP A 104 -3.14 16.46 -11.10
CA ASP A 104 -3.69 16.05 -9.80
C ASP A 104 -3.50 14.55 -9.51
N PHE A 105 -2.76 13.81 -10.39
CA PHE A 105 -2.52 12.39 -10.18
C PHE A 105 -1.95 12.12 -8.79
N GLY A 106 -2.61 11.22 -8.08
CA GLY A 106 -2.23 10.85 -6.72
C GLY A 106 -2.70 11.83 -5.62
N ALA A 107 -3.29 12.99 -5.94
CA ALA A 107 -3.81 13.90 -4.92
C ALA A 107 -4.94 13.23 -4.10
N ALA A 108 -5.83 12.51 -4.76
CA ALA A 108 -6.89 11.75 -4.10
C ALA A 108 -6.31 10.62 -3.22
N ALA A 109 -5.28 9.91 -3.72
CA ALA A 109 -4.60 8.87 -2.94
C ALA A 109 -3.87 9.46 -1.72
N ARG A 110 -3.16 10.59 -1.87
CA ARG A 110 -2.51 11.28 -0.75
C ARG A 110 -3.53 11.75 0.30
N ARG A 111 -4.66 12.33 -0.11
CA ARG A 111 -5.75 12.69 0.81
C ARG A 111 -6.30 11.46 1.53
N GLY A 112 -6.52 10.36 0.79
CA GLY A 112 -6.95 9.08 1.37
C GLY A 112 -5.98 8.59 2.43
N THR A 113 -4.70 8.53 2.14
CA THR A 113 -3.65 8.11 3.08
C THR A 113 -3.64 8.99 4.34
N ALA A 114 -3.69 10.32 4.19
CA ALA A 114 -3.71 11.24 5.33
C ALA A 114 -4.96 11.04 6.21
N ARG A 115 -6.12 10.74 5.60
CA ARG A 115 -7.36 10.43 6.33
C ARG A 115 -7.27 9.10 7.07
N HIS A 116 -6.78 8.04 6.42
CA HIS A 116 -6.54 6.76 7.08
C HIS A 116 -5.60 6.92 8.27
N GLU A 117 -4.49 7.66 8.11
CA GLU A 117 -3.56 7.94 9.21
C GLU A 117 -4.25 8.69 10.36
N ALA A 118 -5.12 9.65 10.06
CA ALA A 118 -5.89 10.37 11.08
C ALA A 118 -6.84 9.43 11.84
N TYR A 119 -7.59 8.58 11.13
CA TYR A 119 -8.49 7.61 11.75
C TYR A 119 -7.72 6.53 12.52
N GLY A 120 -6.56 6.10 12.03
CA GLY A 120 -5.68 5.15 12.71
C GLY A 120 -5.20 5.65 14.09
N LYS A 121 -5.11 6.97 14.30
CA LYS A 121 -4.75 7.57 15.60
C LYS A 121 -5.88 7.52 16.63
N ILE A 122 -7.14 7.39 16.21
CA ILE A 122 -8.30 7.36 17.10
C ILE A 122 -8.39 6.00 17.78
N ALA A 123 -8.08 5.93 19.07
CA ALA A 123 -8.36 4.72 19.84
C ALA A 123 -9.87 4.55 20.00
N TRP A 124 -10.52 5.49 20.66
CA TRP A 124 -11.95 5.51 20.89
C TRP A 124 -12.48 6.94 20.85
N LEU A 125 -13.74 7.10 20.41
CA LEU A 125 -14.47 8.33 20.55
C LEU A 125 -15.32 8.28 21.82
N GLU A 126 -15.50 9.45 22.42
CA GLU A 126 -16.46 9.61 23.51
C GLU A 126 -17.89 9.42 23.00
N PRO A 127 -18.74 8.64 23.69
CA PRO A 127 -20.11 8.37 23.23
C PRO A 127 -20.92 9.63 22.95
N ALA A 128 -20.73 10.67 23.76
CA ALA A 128 -21.41 11.96 23.59
C ALA A 128 -20.99 12.73 22.34
N ALA A 129 -19.80 12.45 21.80
CA ALA A 129 -19.29 13.07 20.58
C ALA A 129 -19.75 12.36 19.30
N ALA A 130 -20.17 11.09 19.38
CA ALA A 130 -20.52 10.26 18.24
C ALA A 130 -21.96 10.55 17.75
N ARG A 131 -22.08 11.28 16.63
CA ARG A 131 -23.34 11.69 16.03
C ARG A 131 -23.79 10.76 14.92
N THR A 132 -22.87 10.32 14.08
CA THR A 132 -23.13 9.56 12.86
C THR A 132 -22.91 8.06 13.08
N PRO A 133 -23.44 7.17 12.21
CA PRO A 133 -23.12 5.74 12.25
C PRO A 133 -21.63 5.46 12.13
N PHE A 134 -20.91 6.23 11.31
CA PHE A 134 -19.44 6.15 11.18
C PHE A 134 -18.75 6.41 12.52
N GLU A 135 -19.10 7.50 13.19
CA GLU A 135 -18.50 7.88 14.49
C GLU A 135 -18.89 6.89 15.61
N LYS A 136 -20.13 6.40 15.61
CA LYS A 136 -20.59 5.39 16.58
C LYS A 136 -19.80 4.09 16.49
N ALA A 137 -19.32 3.70 15.30
CA ALA A 137 -18.45 2.56 15.12
C ALA A 137 -17.04 2.76 15.75
N LEU A 138 -16.67 3.99 16.08
CA LEU A 138 -15.41 4.33 16.76
C LEU A 138 -15.56 4.43 18.29
N VAL A 139 -16.76 4.32 18.82
CA VAL A 139 -17.01 4.28 20.27
C VAL A 139 -16.63 2.92 20.81
N LYS A 140 -16.08 2.89 22.03
CA LYS A 140 -15.72 1.64 22.70
C LYS A 140 -16.97 0.86 23.09
N PRO A 141 -17.20 -0.37 22.57
CA PRO A 141 -18.24 -1.25 23.10
C PRO A 141 -18.00 -1.58 24.58
N ALA A 142 -19.07 -1.73 25.35
CA ALA A 142 -18.97 -1.99 26.80
C ALA A 142 -18.17 -3.28 27.12
N ASP A 143 -18.28 -4.28 26.26
CA ASP A 143 -17.61 -5.57 26.36
C ASP A 143 -16.35 -5.69 25.46
N ALA A 144 -15.81 -4.57 24.99
CA ALA A 144 -14.59 -4.58 24.19
C ALA A 144 -13.38 -5.07 25.01
N THR A 145 -12.72 -6.10 24.51
CA THR A 145 -11.55 -6.73 25.14
C THR A 145 -10.23 -6.34 24.50
N ALA A 146 -10.21 -6.06 23.20
CA ALA A 146 -9.02 -5.60 22.50
C ALA A 146 -9.36 -4.72 21.29
N LEU A 147 -8.39 -3.89 20.89
CA LEU A 147 -8.44 -3.05 19.71
C LEU A 147 -7.13 -3.19 18.93
N TRP A 148 -7.22 -3.56 17.65
CA TRP A 148 -6.12 -3.45 16.72
C TRP A 148 -6.36 -2.26 15.80
N ARG A 149 -5.30 -1.52 15.51
CA ARG A 149 -5.31 -0.38 14.57
C ARG A 149 -4.10 -0.50 13.64
N GLU A 150 -4.31 -0.27 12.37
CA GLU A 150 -3.26 -0.34 11.34
C GLU A 150 -2.40 -1.61 11.48
N ARG A 151 -3.05 -2.74 11.76
CA ARG A 151 -2.37 -4.00 12.06
C ARG A 151 -2.03 -4.74 10.79
N ALA A 152 -0.77 -4.75 10.42
CA ALA A 152 -0.27 -5.59 9.33
C ALA A 152 -0.34 -7.08 9.69
N TYR A 153 -0.61 -7.90 8.68
CA TYR A 153 -0.60 -9.35 8.79
C TYR A 153 0.01 -10.02 7.55
N GLU A 154 0.54 -11.21 7.78
CA GLU A 154 0.94 -12.13 6.73
C GLU A 154 0.43 -13.53 7.07
N ARG A 155 -0.01 -14.28 6.06
CA ARG A 155 -0.43 -15.67 6.19
C ARG A 155 -0.12 -16.46 4.93
N LEU A 156 0.05 -17.76 5.06
CA LEU A 156 0.24 -18.66 3.92
C LEU A 156 -1.08 -19.41 3.66
N VAL A 157 -1.61 -19.27 2.45
CA VAL A 157 -2.84 -19.95 2.01
C VAL A 157 -2.54 -20.64 0.69
N ASP A 158 -2.70 -21.94 0.64
CA ASP A 158 -2.47 -22.76 -0.56
C ASP A 158 -1.12 -22.49 -1.23
N GLY A 159 -0.07 -22.32 -0.43
CA GLY A 159 1.28 -22.01 -0.93
C GLY A 159 1.50 -20.57 -1.40
N VAL A 160 0.51 -19.70 -1.26
CA VAL A 160 0.59 -18.28 -1.62
C VAL A 160 0.67 -17.43 -0.35
N TRP A 161 1.68 -16.57 -0.26
CA TRP A 161 1.76 -15.57 0.78
C TRP A 161 0.73 -14.47 0.56
N GLN A 162 -0.20 -14.33 1.50
CA GLN A 162 -1.14 -13.23 1.56
C GLN A 162 -0.70 -12.25 2.64
N SER A 163 -0.47 -11.00 2.26
CA SER A 163 -0.17 -9.91 3.18
C SER A 163 -1.21 -8.82 3.09
N GLY A 164 -1.55 -8.21 4.21
CA GLY A 164 -2.51 -7.12 4.26
C GLY A 164 -2.36 -6.31 5.53
N GLN A 165 -3.26 -5.37 5.69
CA GLN A 165 -3.33 -4.52 6.88
C GLN A 165 -4.80 -4.30 7.21
N PHE A 166 -5.15 -4.55 8.47
CA PHE A 166 -6.47 -4.17 8.98
C PHE A 166 -6.40 -2.73 9.45
N ASP A 167 -7.30 -1.89 8.98
CA ASP A 167 -7.39 -0.51 9.46
C ASP A 167 -7.81 -0.50 10.93
N ARG A 168 -8.84 -1.27 11.27
CA ARG A 168 -9.34 -1.37 12.64
C ARG A 168 -10.00 -2.72 12.89
N VAL A 169 -9.69 -3.37 14.00
CA VAL A 169 -10.39 -4.56 14.49
C VAL A 169 -10.75 -4.36 15.95
N VAL A 170 -12.00 -4.58 16.28
CA VAL A 170 -12.51 -4.54 17.67
C VAL A 170 -12.88 -5.95 18.08
N PHE A 171 -12.28 -6.42 19.16
CA PHE A 171 -12.66 -7.67 19.80
C PHE A 171 -13.56 -7.39 21.00
N ALA A 172 -14.59 -8.21 21.16
CA ALA A 172 -15.54 -8.08 22.23
C ALA A 172 -15.97 -9.46 22.76
N GLY A 173 -16.42 -9.50 24.01
CA GLY A 173 -16.78 -10.74 24.69
C GLY A 173 -15.57 -11.63 25.03
N GLU A 174 -15.81 -12.68 25.82
CA GLU A 174 -14.81 -13.64 26.26
C GLU A 174 -15.29 -15.08 26.04
N GLY A 175 -14.33 -16.03 26.02
CA GLY A 175 -14.62 -17.45 25.87
C GLY A 175 -15.47 -17.74 24.64
N ALA A 176 -16.57 -18.46 24.80
CA ALA A 176 -17.49 -18.80 23.70
C ALA A 176 -18.26 -17.58 23.12
N ALA A 177 -18.35 -16.48 23.85
CA ALA A 177 -18.99 -15.25 23.40
C ALA A 177 -18.03 -14.31 22.65
N ARG A 178 -16.75 -14.68 22.53
CA ARG A 178 -15.74 -13.86 21.85
C ARG A 178 -16.10 -13.67 20.37
N ARG A 179 -16.10 -12.44 19.93
CA ARG A 179 -16.40 -12.02 18.56
C ARG A 179 -15.48 -10.89 18.13
N ALA A 180 -15.47 -10.58 16.86
CA ALA A 180 -14.70 -9.46 16.33
C ALA A 180 -15.46 -8.73 15.25
N VAL A 181 -15.17 -7.42 15.09
CA VAL A 181 -15.63 -6.62 13.96
C VAL A 181 -14.39 -6.04 13.28
N VAL A 182 -14.24 -6.30 11.99
CA VAL A 182 -13.22 -5.67 11.16
C VAL A 182 -13.85 -4.48 10.43
N TYR A 183 -13.29 -3.31 10.65
CA TYR A 183 -13.67 -2.07 9.99
C TYR A 183 -12.61 -1.69 8.96
N ASP A 184 -13.06 -1.17 7.83
CA ASP A 184 -12.19 -0.67 6.79
C ASP A 184 -12.67 0.71 6.35
N PHE A 185 -11.79 1.71 6.42
CA PHE A 185 -12.11 3.09 6.12
C PHE A 185 -12.09 3.35 4.62
N LYS A 186 -13.14 3.95 4.10
CA LYS A 186 -13.24 4.33 2.68
C LYS A 186 -13.46 5.83 2.53
N THR A 187 -12.46 6.46 1.92
CA THR A 187 -12.42 7.92 1.66
C THR A 187 -12.85 8.27 0.23
N ASN A 188 -13.46 7.32 -0.48
CA ASN A 188 -13.99 7.52 -1.82
C ASN A 188 -15.05 8.63 -1.83
N ALA A 189 -15.02 9.47 -2.87
CA ALA A 189 -16.04 10.46 -3.10
C ALA A 189 -17.29 9.86 -3.77
N ARG A 190 -18.43 10.48 -3.55
CA ARG A 190 -19.66 10.24 -4.32
C ARG A 190 -19.48 10.72 -5.75
N GLN A 191 -20.17 10.09 -6.69
CA GLN A 191 -20.11 10.43 -8.11
C GLN A 191 -21.35 11.24 -8.50
N GLY A 192 -21.16 12.45 -9.02
CA GLY A 192 -22.27 13.31 -9.46
C GLY A 192 -23.37 13.40 -8.42
N ASN A 193 -24.62 13.12 -8.83
CA ASN A 193 -25.81 13.14 -7.99
C ASN A 193 -26.13 11.78 -7.33
N GLU A 194 -25.15 10.93 -7.14
CA GLU A 194 -25.32 9.60 -6.53
C GLU A 194 -25.95 9.74 -5.13
N SER A 195 -27.04 8.99 -4.86
CA SER A 195 -27.63 8.96 -3.54
C SER A 195 -26.70 8.23 -2.53
N SER A 196 -26.92 8.46 -1.23
CA SER A 196 -26.14 7.76 -0.20
C SER A 196 -26.31 6.23 -0.27
N ALA A 197 -27.50 5.77 -0.64
CA ALA A 197 -27.77 4.34 -0.81
C ALA A 197 -27.03 3.76 -2.03
N ALA A 198 -27.11 4.42 -3.19
CA ALA A 198 -26.40 4.00 -4.39
C ALA A 198 -24.88 4.00 -4.18
N PHE A 199 -24.37 5.01 -3.47
CA PHE A 199 -22.95 5.06 -3.08
C PHE A 199 -22.57 3.87 -2.21
N ALA A 200 -23.34 3.56 -1.17
CA ALA A 200 -23.10 2.43 -0.28
C ALA A 200 -23.10 1.09 -1.06
N GLU A 201 -24.08 0.88 -1.94
CA GLU A 201 -24.13 -0.32 -2.80
C GLU A 201 -22.90 -0.44 -3.71
N ARG A 202 -22.48 0.68 -4.32
CA ARG A 202 -21.27 0.71 -5.14
C ARG A 202 -20.03 0.36 -4.33
N MET A 203 -19.90 0.87 -3.09
CA MET A 203 -18.79 0.55 -2.22
C MET A 203 -18.80 -0.91 -1.77
N VAL A 204 -19.94 -1.46 -1.39
CA VAL A 204 -20.09 -2.88 -1.06
C VAL A 204 -19.67 -3.73 -2.24
N ARG A 205 -20.18 -3.45 -3.45
CA ARG A 205 -19.81 -4.19 -4.67
C ARG A 205 -18.31 -4.14 -4.96
N ALA A 206 -17.69 -2.98 -4.76
CA ALA A 206 -16.26 -2.79 -5.04
C ALA A 206 -15.35 -3.44 -4.01
N TYR A 207 -15.76 -3.54 -2.74
CA TYR A 207 -14.88 -3.94 -1.65
C TYR A 207 -15.30 -5.23 -0.92
N SER A 208 -16.43 -5.86 -1.28
CA SER A 208 -16.87 -7.13 -0.66
C SER A 208 -15.79 -8.21 -0.68
N GLY A 209 -15.13 -8.41 -1.81
CA GLY A 209 -14.06 -9.41 -1.93
C GLY A 209 -12.89 -9.13 -0.97
N GLN A 210 -12.48 -7.87 -0.81
CA GLN A 210 -11.45 -7.47 0.15
C GLN A 210 -11.90 -7.77 1.58
N MET A 211 -13.12 -7.42 1.93
CA MET A 211 -13.65 -7.60 3.27
C MET A 211 -13.85 -9.08 3.63
N HIS A 212 -14.30 -9.91 2.68
CA HIS A 212 -14.33 -11.37 2.88
C HIS A 212 -12.94 -11.96 3.07
N ALA A 213 -11.92 -11.44 2.37
CA ALA A 213 -10.55 -11.86 2.59
C ALA A 213 -10.04 -11.45 3.98
N TYR A 214 -10.41 -10.27 4.45
CA TYR A 214 -10.08 -9.79 5.79
C TYR A 214 -10.77 -10.64 6.87
N ARG A 215 -12.06 -10.97 6.72
CA ARG A 215 -12.76 -11.88 7.65
C ARG A 215 -12.03 -13.21 7.78
N ARG A 216 -11.68 -13.84 6.65
CA ARG A 216 -10.94 -15.11 6.64
C ARG A 216 -9.56 -14.98 7.28
N ALA A 217 -8.83 -13.89 6.97
CA ALA A 217 -7.54 -13.65 7.58
C ALA A 217 -7.66 -13.47 9.09
N LEU A 218 -8.66 -12.72 9.55
CA LEU A 218 -8.89 -12.51 10.97
C LEU A 218 -9.33 -13.79 11.68
N ALA A 219 -10.15 -14.64 11.03
CA ALA A 219 -10.56 -15.93 11.56
C ALA A 219 -9.35 -16.81 11.88
N ASP A 220 -8.41 -16.93 10.93
CA ASP A 220 -7.18 -17.71 11.12
C ASP A 220 -6.28 -17.12 12.19
N LEU A 221 -6.05 -15.80 12.17
CA LEU A 221 -5.12 -15.12 13.09
C LEU A 221 -5.63 -15.05 14.52
N ALA A 222 -6.94 -14.90 14.71
CA ALA A 222 -7.57 -14.76 16.02
C ALA A 222 -8.13 -16.09 16.56
N ASN A 223 -8.07 -17.15 15.75
CA ASN A 223 -8.70 -18.46 16.03
C ASN A 223 -10.18 -18.28 16.38
N LEU A 224 -10.91 -17.56 15.52
CA LEU A 224 -12.35 -17.32 15.66
C LEU A 224 -13.12 -17.93 14.49
N PRO A 225 -14.30 -18.51 14.73
CA PRO A 225 -15.21 -18.90 13.66
C PRO A 225 -15.65 -17.71 12.81
N LEU A 226 -15.87 -17.89 11.51
CA LEU A 226 -16.25 -16.83 10.59
C LEU A 226 -17.59 -16.15 10.95
N ASP A 227 -18.53 -16.89 11.50
CA ASP A 227 -19.82 -16.39 11.99
C ASP A 227 -19.71 -15.47 13.21
N ARG A 228 -18.53 -15.44 13.85
CA ARG A 228 -18.20 -14.54 14.96
C ARG A 228 -17.42 -13.30 14.50
N ILE A 229 -17.25 -13.12 13.20
CA ILE A 229 -16.53 -11.99 12.64
C ILE A 229 -17.42 -11.22 11.68
N GLU A 230 -17.73 -9.99 12.04
CA GLU A 230 -18.40 -9.05 11.17
C GLU A 230 -17.40 -8.24 10.37
N ALA A 231 -17.79 -7.80 9.17
CA ALA A 231 -17.03 -6.88 8.34
C ALA A 231 -17.88 -5.65 8.04
N VAL A 232 -17.32 -4.46 8.25
CA VAL A 232 -18.04 -3.20 8.11
C VAL A 232 -17.21 -2.20 7.33
N LEU A 233 -17.78 -1.64 6.27
CA LEU A 233 -17.21 -0.50 5.56
C LEU A 233 -17.59 0.80 6.27
N LEU A 234 -16.60 1.61 6.62
CA LEU A 234 -16.80 2.94 7.17
C LEU A 234 -16.63 3.97 6.05
N LEU A 235 -17.76 4.52 5.59
CA LEU A 235 -17.85 5.41 4.44
C LEU A 235 -17.78 6.87 4.88
N GLU A 236 -16.64 7.53 4.70
CA GLU A 236 -16.45 8.92 5.12
C GLU A 236 -17.41 9.88 4.42
N ALA A 237 -17.58 9.75 3.10
CA ALA A 237 -18.39 10.69 2.31
C ALA A 237 -19.88 10.76 2.71
N THR A 238 -20.39 9.71 3.35
CA THR A 238 -21.79 9.63 3.80
C THR A 238 -21.89 9.45 5.31
N GLN A 239 -20.78 9.41 6.03
CA GLN A 239 -20.71 9.16 7.46
C GLN A 239 -21.47 7.89 7.88
N ALA A 240 -21.45 6.88 7.01
CA ALA A 240 -22.18 5.63 7.19
C ALA A 240 -21.25 4.48 7.62
N ALA A 241 -21.81 3.56 8.39
CA ALA A 241 -21.23 2.25 8.67
C ALA A 241 -22.09 1.20 7.96
N VAL A 242 -21.52 0.49 7.01
CA VAL A 242 -22.24 -0.46 6.15
C VAL A 242 -21.71 -1.88 6.43
N PRO A 243 -22.49 -2.71 7.13
CA PRO A 243 -22.11 -4.10 7.34
C PRO A 243 -22.24 -4.88 6.03
N LEU A 244 -21.25 -5.75 5.79
CA LEU A 244 -21.35 -6.71 4.70
C LEU A 244 -22.16 -7.92 5.17
N ARG A 245 -23.15 -8.24 4.38
CA ARG A 245 -23.93 -9.50 4.53
C ARG A 245 -23.31 -10.57 3.65
N ASP A 246 -23.31 -11.78 4.15
CA ASP A 246 -22.91 -12.96 3.37
C ASP A 246 -23.91 -13.24 2.26
#